data_feeb6a71a4eee3641a9fcbbf190eea54
#
_entry.id   feeb6a71a4eee3641a9fcbbf190eea54
#
_cell.length_a   1.000
_cell.length_b   1.000
_cell.length_c   1.000
_cell.angle_alpha   90.00
_cell.angle_beta   90.00
_cell.angle_gamma   90.00
#
_symmetry.space_group_name_H-M   'P 1'
#
loop_
_entity.id
_entity.type
_entity.pdbx_description
1 polymer ?
#
loop_
_entity_poly.entity_id
_entity_poly.type
_entity_poly.pdbx_seq_one_letter_code
_entity_poly.pdbx_strand_id
1 'polypeptide(L)'
;MAILALPAVAGKFGVRGGGYTMSNSATWGIERNWVNAPEPNTRIVNMNHLGRALLEYTDPPISVLFLYNSNAAVTTPDQERVLRG
;
A
#
# COMPACT_ATOMS: atom_id res chain seq x y z
N MET A 1 1.40 9.79 -9.00
CA MET A 1 1.19 11.11 -9.64
C MET A 1 0.73 11.01 -11.10
N ALA A 2 1.35 10.19 -11.96
CA ALA A 2 0.96 10.09 -13.39
C ALA A 2 -0.52 9.75 -13.60
N ILE A 3 -1.06 8.78 -12.86
CA ILE A 3 -2.48 8.38 -12.97
C ILE A 3 -3.42 9.55 -12.65
N LEU A 4 -3.10 10.37 -11.64
CA LEU A 4 -3.91 11.52 -11.26
C LEU A 4 -3.88 12.66 -12.30
N ALA A 5 -2.88 12.67 -13.18
CA ALA A 5 -2.78 13.64 -14.26
C ALA A 5 -3.67 13.27 -15.48
N LEU A 6 -4.11 12.02 -15.61
CA LEU A 6 -4.90 11.56 -16.75
C LEU A 6 -6.18 12.38 -16.98
N PRO A 7 -7.00 12.69 -15.94
CA PRO A 7 -8.18 13.51 -16.14
C PRO A 7 -7.85 14.93 -16.58
N ALA A 8 -6.71 15.50 -16.15
CA ALA A 8 -6.26 16.80 -16.57
C ALA A 8 -5.90 16.82 -18.06
N VAL A 9 -5.07 15.86 -18.49
CA VAL A 9 -4.66 15.72 -19.91
C VAL A 9 -5.86 15.45 -20.79
N ALA A 10 -6.83 14.67 -20.32
CA ALA A 10 -8.07 14.38 -21.04
C ALA A 10 -9.12 15.51 -20.99
N GLY A 11 -8.83 16.66 -20.34
CA GLY A 11 -9.75 17.79 -20.21
C GLY A 11 -11.03 17.44 -19.43
N LYS A 12 -10.94 16.53 -18.45
CA LYS A 12 -12.09 16.01 -17.72
C LYS A 12 -12.28 16.62 -16.32
N PHE A 13 -11.58 17.69 -15.99
CA PHE A 13 -11.90 18.49 -14.81
C PHE A 13 -13.06 19.43 -15.08
N GLY A 14 -13.95 19.58 -14.09
CA GLY A 14 -15.14 20.43 -14.21
C GLY A 14 -16.26 19.86 -15.11
N VAL A 15 -16.11 18.65 -15.60
CA VAL A 15 -17.12 17.97 -16.41
C VAL A 15 -17.86 16.95 -15.53
N ARG A 16 -19.18 16.87 -15.68
CA ARG A 16 -20.00 15.89 -14.92
C ARG A 16 -19.50 14.45 -15.18
N GLY A 17 -19.17 13.73 -14.11
CA GLY A 17 -18.59 12.39 -14.17
C GLY A 17 -17.09 12.36 -14.48
N GLY A 18 -16.44 13.53 -14.63
CA GLY A 18 -15.00 13.64 -14.80
C GLY A 18 -14.25 13.84 -13.48
N GLY A 19 -12.93 13.97 -13.58
CA GLY A 19 -12.06 14.14 -12.42
C GLY A 19 -11.53 12.82 -11.86
N TYR A 20 -11.23 12.78 -10.56
CA TYR A 20 -10.78 11.58 -9.84
C TYR A 20 -11.26 11.60 -8.39
N THR A 21 -11.30 10.44 -7.78
CA THR A 21 -11.54 10.29 -6.34
C THR A 21 -10.30 9.73 -5.67
N MET A 22 -10.03 10.19 -4.46
CA MET A 22 -8.95 9.70 -3.60
C MET A 22 -9.52 9.15 -2.30
N SER A 23 -8.75 8.30 -1.64
CA SER A 23 -9.07 7.86 -0.28
C SER A 23 -9.08 9.05 0.68
N ASN A 24 -10.16 9.22 1.42
CA ASN A 24 -10.35 10.28 2.40
C ASN A 24 -10.09 9.83 3.84
N SER A 25 -9.45 8.70 4.04
CA SER A 25 -9.26 8.12 5.38
C SER A 25 -8.54 9.05 6.36
N ALA A 26 -7.66 9.92 5.87
CA ALA A 26 -6.98 10.91 6.71
C ALA A 26 -7.84 12.15 7.04
N THR A 27 -8.95 12.37 6.33
CA THR A 27 -9.80 13.56 6.49
C THR A 27 -10.66 13.49 7.75
N TRP A 28 -10.89 12.28 8.27
CA TRP A 28 -11.78 12.07 9.40
C TRP A 28 -11.18 12.39 10.76
N GLY A 29 -9.89 12.74 10.85
CA GLY A 29 -9.22 13.12 12.10
C GLY A 29 -9.31 12.06 13.19
N ILE A 30 -9.42 10.78 12.84
CA ILE A 30 -9.52 9.69 13.81
C ILE A 30 -8.20 9.58 14.55
N GLU A 31 -8.26 9.86 15.86
CA GLU A 31 -7.15 9.64 16.77
C GLU A 31 -6.79 8.15 16.81
N ARG A 32 -5.56 7.84 16.39
CA ARG A 32 -5.04 6.46 16.35
C ARG A 32 -3.97 6.19 17.39
N ASN A 33 -3.80 7.09 18.37
CA ASN A 33 -2.74 7.00 19.38
C ASN A 33 -2.80 5.70 20.19
N TRP A 34 -3.98 5.10 20.31
CA TRP A 34 -4.18 3.81 20.96
C TRP A 34 -3.72 2.62 20.12
N VAL A 35 -3.59 2.78 18.79
CA VAL A 35 -3.05 1.79 17.87
C VAL A 35 -1.53 1.87 17.81
N ASN A 36 -1.01 3.08 17.99
CA ASN A 36 0.42 3.35 18.02
C ASN A 36 0.95 3.18 19.46
N ALA A 37 0.77 1.99 20.05
CA ALA A 37 1.52 1.59 21.24
C ALA A 37 3.03 1.78 20.96
N PRO A 38 3.88 1.89 22.02
CA PRO A 38 5.28 2.31 21.91
C PRO A 38 5.94 1.63 20.71
N GLU A 39 6.65 2.42 19.93
CA GLU A 39 7.20 2.00 18.64
C GLU A 39 7.82 0.60 18.73
N PRO A 40 7.24 -0.38 18.07
CA PRO A 40 7.80 -1.71 18.13
C PRO A 40 9.22 -1.65 17.53
N ASN A 41 10.19 -2.18 18.24
CA ASN A 41 11.55 -2.34 17.73
C ASN A 41 11.57 -3.43 16.63
N THR A 42 10.75 -3.20 15.59
CA THR A 42 10.54 -4.13 14.50
C THR A 42 10.95 -3.51 13.17
N ARG A 43 11.46 -4.35 12.29
CA ARG A 43 11.80 -3.92 10.93
C ARG A 43 10.55 -3.55 10.15
N ILE A 44 10.55 -2.36 9.57
CA ILE A 44 9.49 -1.90 8.67
C ILE A 44 9.85 -2.33 7.24
N VAL A 45 8.92 -2.98 6.57
CA VAL A 45 9.04 -3.35 5.16
C VAL A 45 8.13 -2.45 4.33
N ASN A 46 8.68 -1.86 3.28
CA ASN A 46 7.89 -1.12 2.31
C ASN A 46 6.96 -2.11 1.57
N MET A 47 5.65 -1.89 1.64
CA MET A 47 4.66 -2.76 1.02
C MET A 47 4.89 -2.97 -0.50
N ASN A 48 5.43 -1.96 -1.19
CA ASN A 48 5.74 -2.08 -2.62
C ASN A 48 6.93 -3.00 -2.91
N HIS A 49 7.69 -3.39 -1.88
CA HIS A 49 8.82 -4.31 -1.97
C HIS A 49 8.53 -5.64 -1.27
N LEU A 50 7.26 -5.98 -1.03
CA LEU A 50 6.87 -7.20 -0.31
C LEU A 50 7.49 -8.46 -0.93
N GLY A 51 7.37 -8.65 -2.24
CA GLY A 51 7.93 -9.83 -2.91
C GLY A 51 9.45 -9.92 -2.76
N ARG A 52 10.14 -8.80 -2.83
CA ARG A 52 11.58 -8.74 -2.55
C ARG A 52 11.89 -9.11 -1.10
N ALA A 53 11.12 -8.57 -0.16
CA ALA A 53 11.35 -8.82 1.26
C ALA A 53 11.17 -10.28 1.63
N LEU A 54 10.16 -10.95 1.07
CA LEU A 54 9.89 -12.37 1.28
C LEU A 54 11.04 -13.26 0.78
N LEU A 55 11.67 -12.90 -0.33
CA LEU A 55 12.71 -13.72 -0.97
C LEU A 55 14.13 -13.41 -0.49
N GLU A 56 14.42 -12.15 -0.17
CA GLU A 56 15.81 -11.68 0.00
C GLU A 56 16.16 -11.32 1.45
N TYR A 57 15.17 -11.09 2.32
CA TYR A 57 15.47 -10.71 3.71
C TYR A 57 15.76 -11.93 4.55
N THR A 58 17.00 -12.01 5.04
CA THR A 58 17.53 -13.18 5.76
C THR A 58 17.84 -12.91 7.24
N ASP A 59 17.87 -11.64 7.66
CA ASP A 59 18.24 -11.25 9.04
C ASP A 59 17.24 -10.25 9.65
N PRO A 60 16.27 -10.72 10.42
CA PRO A 60 15.72 -12.07 10.40
C PRO A 60 14.90 -12.34 9.12
N PRO A 61 14.74 -13.60 8.71
CA PRO A 61 13.87 -13.93 7.59
C PRO A 61 12.40 -13.70 7.94
N ILE A 62 11.55 -13.52 6.94
CA ILE A 62 10.10 -13.48 7.12
C ILE A 62 9.59 -14.92 7.11
N SER A 63 9.26 -15.46 8.28
CA SER A 63 8.80 -16.84 8.42
C SER A 63 7.28 -16.98 8.39
N VAL A 64 6.56 -15.88 8.64
CA VAL A 64 5.09 -15.85 8.63
C VAL A 64 4.63 -14.55 8.04
N LEU A 65 3.70 -14.62 7.09
CA LEU A 65 2.99 -13.48 6.55
C LEU A 65 1.50 -13.62 6.91
N PHE A 66 1.00 -12.73 7.75
CA PHE A 66 -0.42 -12.68 8.09
C PHE A 66 -1.13 -11.66 7.21
N LEU A 67 -2.10 -12.10 6.43
CA LEU A 67 -2.92 -11.24 5.57
C LEU A 67 -4.33 -11.12 6.13
N TYR A 68 -4.77 -9.90 6.34
CA TYR A 68 -6.13 -9.61 6.78
C TYR A 68 -6.77 -8.56 5.87
N ASN A 69 -7.93 -8.89 5.32
CA ASN A 69 -8.72 -8.01 4.45
C ASN A 69 -7.92 -7.39 3.29
N SER A 70 -6.95 -8.15 2.75
CA SER A 70 -6.07 -7.71 1.67
C SER A 70 -5.72 -8.89 0.75
N ASN A 71 -5.60 -8.62 -0.55
CA ASN A 71 -5.08 -9.59 -1.50
C ASN A 71 -3.71 -9.12 -2.00
N ALA A 72 -2.67 -9.39 -1.22
CA ALA A 72 -1.32 -8.94 -1.52
C ALA A 72 -0.82 -9.43 -2.89
N ALA A 73 -1.22 -10.63 -3.30
CA ALA A 73 -0.84 -11.18 -4.60
C ALA A 73 -1.36 -10.38 -5.79
N VAL A 74 -2.42 -9.59 -5.61
CA VAL A 74 -3.02 -8.78 -6.70
C VAL A 74 -2.72 -7.29 -6.52
N THR A 75 -2.66 -6.82 -5.27
CA THR A 75 -2.59 -5.38 -4.98
C THR A 75 -1.19 -4.84 -4.80
N THR A 76 -0.19 -5.72 -4.61
CA THR A 76 1.21 -5.28 -4.49
C THR A 76 1.95 -5.42 -5.82
N PRO A 77 2.95 -4.55 -6.08
CA PRO A 77 3.81 -4.71 -7.24
C PRO A 77 4.58 -6.03 -7.24
N ASP A 78 4.96 -6.49 -8.44
CA ASP A 78 5.77 -7.70 -8.64
C ASP A 78 5.10 -8.97 -8.09
N GLN A 79 3.93 -9.25 -8.63
CA GLN A 79 3.11 -10.41 -8.27
C GLN A 79 3.89 -11.72 -8.29
N GLU A 80 4.78 -11.91 -9.27
CA GLU A 80 5.56 -13.14 -9.39
C GLU A 80 6.43 -13.38 -8.15
N ARG A 81 7.15 -12.35 -7.69
CA ARG A 81 7.97 -12.45 -6.48
C ARG A 81 7.12 -12.65 -5.22
N VAL A 82 5.96 -12.01 -5.15
CA VAL A 82 5.05 -12.20 -4.00
C VAL A 82 4.54 -13.65 -3.92
N LEU A 83 4.23 -14.27 -5.05
CA LEU A 83 3.76 -15.65 -5.10
C LEU A 83 4.87 -16.69 -4.86
N ARG A 84 6.12 -16.33 -5.12
CA ARG A 84 7.28 -17.21 -4.90
C ARG A 84 7.81 -17.17 -3.46
N GLY A 85 7.60 -16.11 -2.74
CA GLY A 85 8.03 -15.93 -1.34
C GLY A 85 7.01 -16.46 -0.36
#